data_05f072e94d28ae5feecee149d2b98855
#
_entry.id   05f072e94d28ae5feecee149d2b98855
#
_cell.length_a   1.000
_cell.length_b   1.000
_cell.length_c   1.000
_cell.angle_alpha   90.00
_cell.angle_beta   90.00
_cell.angle_gamma   90.00
#
_symmetry.space_group_name_H-M   'P 1'
#
loop_
_entity.id
_entity.type
_entity.pdbx_description
1 polymer ?
#
loop_
_entity_poly.entity_id
_entity_poly.type
_entity_poly.pdbx_seq_one_letter_code
_entity_poly.pdbx_strand_id
1 'polypeptide(L)'
;MVPPTETLPDRTSLKFLVVDDFSTMRRIVRNLLKELGFTNVDEAEDGAAALSKLRQGGFEVVVSDWNMPNMDGLTLLQTMRADAELKSLPFLMITAEAKKENIAAAVQAG
;
A
#
# COMPACT_ATOMS: atom_id res chain seq x y z
N MET A 1 -4.60 -11.41 -32.15
CA MET A 1 -4.51 -11.19 -30.71
C MET A 1 -3.14 -10.65 -30.36
N VAL A 2 -3.11 -9.68 -29.54
CA VAL A 2 -1.87 -9.04 -29.11
C VAL A 2 -1.31 -9.79 -27.90
N PRO A 3 -0.06 -10.20 -27.91
CA PRO A 3 0.56 -10.68 -26.69
C PRO A 3 0.55 -9.55 -25.66
N PRO A 4 -0.09 -9.75 -24.52
CA PRO A 4 -0.24 -8.67 -23.55
C PRO A 4 1.09 -8.11 -23.08
N THR A 5 2.13 -8.93 -23.02
CA THR A 5 3.44 -8.53 -22.55
C THR A 5 4.13 -7.51 -23.42
N GLU A 6 3.74 -7.39 -24.68
CA GLU A 6 4.34 -6.42 -25.60
C GLU A 6 3.67 -5.04 -25.52
N THR A 7 2.43 -4.99 -25.07
CA THR A 7 1.65 -3.75 -25.05
C THR A 7 1.34 -3.26 -23.65
N LEU A 8 1.43 -4.12 -22.65
CA LEU A 8 1.19 -3.75 -21.27
C LEU A 8 2.50 -3.33 -20.60
N PRO A 9 2.43 -2.35 -19.68
CA PRO A 9 3.60 -2.03 -18.87
C PRO A 9 4.08 -3.27 -18.11
N ASP A 10 5.38 -3.32 -17.86
CA ASP A 10 5.97 -4.38 -17.06
C ASP A 10 5.48 -4.26 -15.62
N ARG A 11 4.56 -5.14 -15.23
CA ARG A 11 3.97 -5.13 -13.89
C ARG A 11 4.96 -5.53 -12.81
N THR A 12 6.01 -6.26 -13.16
CA THR A 12 7.01 -6.68 -12.18
C THR A 12 7.89 -5.52 -11.70
N SER A 13 7.88 -4.40 -12.41
CA SER A 13 8.61 -3.19 -12.02
C SER A 13 7.80 -2.25 -11.15
N LEU A 14 6.51 -2.54 -10.89
CA LEU A 14 5.70 -1.71 -10.01
C LEU A 14 6.34 -1.60 -8.63
N LYS A 15 6.42 -0.38 -8.14
CA LYS A 15 7.01 -0.11 -6.84
C LYS A 15 5.94 -0.10 -5.75
N PHE A 16 6.06 -1.05 -4.83
CA PHE A 16 5.14 -1.21 -3.71
C PHE A 16 5.71 -0.63 -2.43
N LEU A 17 4.85 -0.02 -1.63
CA LEU A 17 5.17 0.31 -0.25
C LEU A 17 4.33 -0.57 0.66
N VAL A 18 4.98 -1.37 1.50
CA VAL A 18 4.33 -2.23 2.49
C VAL A 18 4.45 -1.56 3.84
N VAL A 19 3.31 -1.28 4.46
CA VAL A 19 3.22 -0.53 5.72
C VAL A 19 2.62 -1.41 6.80
N ASP A 20 3.40 -1.72 7.83
CA ASP A 20 2.97 -2.53 8.97
C ASP A 20 3.97 -2.31 10.09
N ASP A 21 3.50 -2.25 11.34
CA ASP A 21 4.38 -2.07 12.48
C ASP A 21 5.13 -3.37 12.88
N PHE A 22 4.70 -4.52 12.37
CA PHE A 22 5.38 -5.79 12.61
C PHE A 22 6.30 -6.14 11.44
N SER A 23 7.59 -6.26 11.71
CA SER A 23 8.56 -6.63 10.68
C SER A 23 8.29 -8.01 10.08
N THR A 24 7.78 -8.94 10.90
CA THR A 24 7.41 -10.28 10.44
C THR A 24 6.30 -10.20 9.39
N MET A 25 5.28 -9.39 9.62
CA MET A 25 4.17 -9.23 8.69
C MET A 25 4.63 -8.56 7.39
N ARG A 26 5.48 -7.53 7.49
CA ARG A 26 6.06 -6.91 6.29
C ARG A 26 6.80 -7.93 5.45
N ARG A 27 7.56 -8.83 6.09
CA ARG A 27 8.27 -9.89 5.39
C ARG A 27 7.32 -10.86 4.69
N ILE A 28 6.24 -11.24 5.36
CA ILE A 28 5.23 -12.14 4.78
C ILE A 28 4.62 -11.52 3.53
N VAL A 29 4.20 -10.27 3.61
CA VAL A 29 3.60 -9.55 2.47
C VAL A 29 4.63 -9.41 1.35
N ARG A 30 5.85 -9.04 1.68
CA ARG A 30 6.93 -8.92 0.70
C ARG A 30 7.18 -10.24 -0.03
N ASN A 31 7.19 -11.36 0.70
CA ASN A 31 7.38 -12.68 0.10
C ASN A 31 6.22 -13.07 -0.81
N LEU A 32 4.99 -12.75 -0.42
CA LEU A 32 3.82 -12.99 -1.26
C LEU A 32 3.89 -12.18 -2.56
N LEU A 33 4.30 -10.93 -2.47
CA LEU A 33 4.49 -10.09 -3.66
C LEU A 33 5.60 -10.66 -4.56
N LYS A 34 6.67 -11.14 -3.96
CA LYS A 34 7.78 -11.76 -4.69
C LYS A 34 7.30 -13.00 -5.46
N GLU A 35 6.48 -13.84 -4.84
CA GLU A 35 5.89 -15.00 -5.50
C GLU A 35 5.04 -14.64 -6.71
N LEU A 36 4.43 -13.45 -6.68
CA LEU A 36 3.63 -12.92 -7.77
C LEU A 36 4.49 -12.19 -8.82
N GLY A 37 5.79 -12.11 -8.62
CA GLY A 37 6.71 -11.48 -9.55
C GLY A 37 7.06 -10.03 -9.22
N PHE A 38 6.58 -9.49 -8.10
CA PHE A 38 6.83 -8.11 -7.71
C PHE A 38 8.01 -8.07 -6.73
N THR A 39 9.13 -7.53 -7.17
CA THR A 39 10.36 -7.48 -6.37
C THR A 39 10.76 -6.07 -5.96
N ASN A 40 10.14 -5.04 -6.52
CA ASN A 40 10.44 -3.66 -6.18
C ASN A 40 9.55 -3.22 -5.02
N VAL A 41 9.95 -3.59 -3.81
CA VAL A 41 9.15 -3.39 -2.59
C VAL A 41 9.98 -2.64 -1.56
N ASP A 42 9.44 -1.56 -1.03
CA ASP A 42 9.99 -0.87 0.13
C ASP A 42 9.03 -1.03 1.32
N GLU A 43 9.47 -0.67 2.50
CA GLU A 43 8.73 -0.90 3.74
C GLU A 43 8.68 0.35 4.58
N ALA A 44 7.60 0.47 5.37
CA ALA A 44 7.47 1.50 6.39
C ALA A 44 6.81 0.88 7.62
N GLU A 45 7.17 1.36 8.80
CA GLU A 45 6.70 0.78 10.06
C GLU A 45 5.42 1.43 10.59
N ASP A 46 5.01 2.56 10.05
CA ASP A 46 3.76 3.23 10.41
C ASP A 46 3.34 4.20 9.30
N GLY A 47 2.17 4.82 9.49
CA GLY A 47 1.63 5.72 8.49
C GLY A 47 2.46 6.99 8.32
N ALA A 48 3.07 7.50 9.37
CA ALA A 48 3.90 8.70 9.28
C ALA A 48 5.17 8.44 8.45
N ALA A 49 5.84 7.32 8.70
CA ALA A 49 7.00 6.91 7.92
C ALA A 49 6.61 6.62 6.46
N ALA A 50 5.45 5.98 6.25
CA ALA A 50 4.93 5.72 4.93
C ALA A 50 4.69 7.02 4.15
N LEU A 51 4.04 7.98 4.77
CA LEU A 51 3.75 9.26 4.11
C LEU A 51 5.02 9.99 3.71
N SER A 52 6.03 9.98 4.58
CA SER A 52 7.34 10.57 4.28
C SER A 52 7.97 9.93 3.04
N LYS A 53 7.93 8.61 2.95
CA LYS A 53 8.46 7.89 1.77
C LYS A 53 7.64 8.17 0.52
N LEU A 54 6.31 8.18 0.64
CA LEU A 54 5.43 8.44 -0.49
C LEU A 54 5.67 9.82 -1.11
N ARG A 55 5.97 10.81 -0.28
CA ARG A 55 6.26 12.17 -0.75
C ARG A 55 7.58 12.27 -1.51
N GLN A 56 8.46 11.30 -1.35
CA GLN A 56 9.68 11.24 -2.15
C GLN A 56 9.40 10.79 -3.59
N GLY A 57 8.23 10.18 -3.83
CA GLY A 57 7.77 9.80 -5.15
C GLY A 57 8.20 8.41 -5.60
N GLY A 58 7.64 7.97 -6.70
CA GLY A 58 8.00 6.71 -7.34
C GLY A 58 7.18 5.50 -6.92
N PHE A 59 6.37 5.60 -5.88
CA PHE A 59 5.52 4.49 -5.45
C PHE A 59 4.26 4.41 -6.30
N GLU A 60 3.82 3.19 -6.56
CA GLU A 60 2.68 2.94 -7.45
C GLU A 60 1.55 2.18 -6.77
N VAL A 61 1.83 1.48 -5.68
CA VAL A 61 0.82 0.74 -4.90
C VAL A 61 1.21 0.79 -3.43
N VAL A 62 0.23 0.97 -2.55
CA VAL A 62 0.42 0.91 -1.10
C VAL A 62 -0.36 -0.27 -0.54
N VAL A 63 0.31 -1.11 0.25
CA VAL A 63 -0.30 -2.20 1.00
C VAL A 63 -0.08 -1.90 2.47
N SER A 64 -1.15 -1.66 3.21
CA SER A 64 -1.05 -1.18 4.59
C SER A 64 -1.90 -1.98 5.55
N ASP A 65 -1.37 -2.19 6.76
CA ASP A 65 -2.17 -2.63 7.89
C ASP A 65 -3.07 -1.50 8.38
N TRP A 66 -4.11 -1.84 9.12
CA TRP A 66 -5.03 -0.88 9.72
C TRP A 66 -4.45 -0.29 11.00
N ASN A 67 -4.07 -1.17 11.94
CA ASN A 67 -3.64 -0.76 13.28
C ASN A 67 -2.13 -0.56 13.35
N MET A 68 -1.71 0.69 13.45
CA MET A 68 -0.31 1.06 13.56
C MET A 68 -0.16 2.23 14.52
N PRO A 69 0.98 2.36 15.23
CA PRO A 69 1.23 3.53 16.06
C PRO A 69 1.44 4.78 15.20
N ASN A 70 1.37 5.93 15.82
CA ASN A 70 1.59 7.26 15.24
C ASN A 70 0.54 7.66 14.21
N MET A 71 0.35 6.86 13.17
CA MET A 71 -0.69 7.08 12.16
C MET A 71 -1.18 5.72 11.67
N ASP A 72 -2.46 5.42 11.87
CA ASP A 72 -3.03 4.16 11.43
C ASP A 72 -3.32 4.15 9.91
N GLY A 73 -3.72 2.97 9.41
CA GLY A 73 -3.96 2.80 7.98
C GLY A 73 -5.09 3.66 7.44
N LEU A 74 -6.16 3.85 8.21
CA LEU A 74 -7.27 4.71 7.78
C LEU A 74 -6.83 6.16 7.65
N THR A 75 -6.11 6.67 8.64
CA THR A 75 -5.60 8.04 8.61
C THR A 75 -4.63 8.24 7.45
N LEU A 76 -3.77 7.25 7.21
CA LEU A 76 -2.87 7.27 6.06
C LEU A 76 -3.67 7.35 4.75
N LEU A 77 -4.68 6.51 4.58
CA LEU A 77 -5.53 6.51 3.40
C LEU A 77 -6.22 7.87 3.21
N GLN A 78 -6.83 8.41 4.27
CA GLN A 78 -7.50 9.70 4.22
C GLN A 78 -6.52 10.82 3.82
N THR A 79 -5.32 10.80 4.39
CA THR A 79 -4.28 11.79 4.09
C THR A 79 -3.85 11.70 2.63
N MET A 80 -3.67 10.48 2.13
CA MET A 80 -3.31 10.27 0.72
C MET A 80 -4.40 10.76 -0.24
N ARG A 81 -5.67 10.51 0.07
CA ARG A 81 -6.79 10.91 -0.78
C ARG A 81 -6.98 12.43 -0.80
N ALA A 82 -6.54 13.12 0.25
CA ALA A 82 -6.55 14.58 0.32
C ALA A 82 -5.33 15.23 -0.34
N ASP A 83 -4.31 14.45 -0.69
CA ASP A 83 -3.06 14.95 -1.29
C ASP A 83 -3.16 14.87 -2.81
N ALA A 84 -2.90 15.98 -3.49
CA ALA A 84 -3.04 16.06 -4.94
C ALA A 84 -2.12 15.09 -5.69
N GLU A 85 -0.98 14.76 -5.13
CA GLU A 85 -0.01 13.86 -5.75
C GLU A 85 -0.26 12.39 -5.42
N LEU A 86 -0.93 12.11 -4.30
CA LEU A 86 -1.11 10.75 -3.79
C LEU A 86 -2.53 10.22 -3.92
N LYS A 87 -3.49 11.07 -4.26
CA LYS A 87 -4.92 10.73 -4.22
C LYS A 87 -5.35 9.60 -5.14
N SER A 88 -4.58 9.33 -6.18
CA SER A 88 -4.91 8.28 -7.15
C SER A 88 -4.13 6.99 -6.97
N LEU A 89 -3.22 6.93 -5.97
CA LEU A 89 -2.47 5.70 -5.72
C LEU A 89 -3.38 4.59 -5.21
N PRO A 90 -3.34 3.41 -5.82
CA PRO A 90 -4.04 2.25 -5.30
C PRO A 90 -3.59 1.92 -3.88
N PHE A 91 -4.56 1.63 -3.04
CA PHE A 91 -4.32 1.35 -1.62
C PHE A 91 -5.06 0.06 -1.25
N LEU A 92 -4.32 -0.94 -0.80
CA LEU A 92 -4.86 -2.20 -0.33
C LEU A 92 -4.71 -2.28 1.18
N MET A 93 -5.84 -2.40 1.87
CA MET A 93 -5.85 -2.53 3.32
C MET A 93 -5.83 -4.01 3.71
N ILE A 94 -4.86 -4.39 4.53
CA ILE A 94 -4.79 -5.72 5.12
C ILE A 94 -4.97 -5.56 6.62
N THR A 95 -5.96 -6.26 7.18
CA THR A 95 -6.23 -6.17 8.61
C THR A 95 -6.68 -7.51 9.16
N ALA A 96 -6.26 -7.80 10.39
CA ALA A 96 -6.74 -8.94 11.14
C ALA A 96 -8.16 -8.70 11.69
N GLU A 97 -8.60 -7.45 11.73
CA GLU A 97 -9.92 -7.07 12.25
C GLU A 97 -10.76 -6.44 11.14
N ALA A 98 -11.63 -7.24 10.53
CA ALA A 98 -12.55 -6.75 9.51
C ALA A 98 -13.90 -6.38 10.13
N LYS A 99 -13.94 -5.32 10.93
CA LYS A 99 -15.20 -4.81 11.49
C LYS A 99 -15.96 -4.04 10.43
N LYS A 100 -17.27 -4.21 10.41
CA LYS A 100 -18.12 -3.58 9.42
C LYS A 100 -17.97 -2.06 9.37
N GLU A 101 -17.89 -1.40 10.53
CA GLU A 101 -17.70 0.05 10.60
C GLU A 101 -16.37 0.47 9.98
N ASN A 102 -15.32 -0.32 10.19
CA ASN A 102 -14.01 -0.02 9.66
C ASN A 102 -13.98 -0.18 8.14
N ILE A 103 -14.62 -1.22 7.64
CA ILE A 103 -14.73 -1.44 6.20
C ILE A 103 -15.48 -0.28 5.54
N ALA A 104 -16.60 0.15 6.14
CA ALA A 104 -17.36 1.27 5.62
C ALA A 104 -16.53 2.56 5.61
N ALA A 105 -15.77 2.82 6.67
CA ALA A 105 -14.92 4.00 6.76
C ALA A 105 -13.82 3.98 5.68
N ALA A 106 -13.22 2.83 5.43
CA ALA A 106 -12.20 2.70 4.39
C ALA A 106 -12.77 2.92 2.99
N VAL A 107 -13.95 2.38 2.72
CA VAL A 107 -14.63 2.57 1.43
C VAL A 107 -14.98 4.04 1.22
N GLN A 108 -15.46 4.73 2.23
CA GLN A 108 -15.78 6.16 2.14
C GLN A 108 -14.52 7.01 1.93
N ALA A 109 -13.39 6.59 2.49
CA ALA A 109 -12.12 7.30 2.32
C ALA A 109 -11.51 7.08 0.94
N GLY A 110 -11.92 6.04 0.27
CA GLY A 110 -11.39 5.72 -1.06
C GLY A 110 -10.39 4.59 -1.03
#